data_e81b5a5391b9fd02dbdecd3bca27dea3
#
_entry.id   e81b5a5391b9fd02dbdecd3bca27dea3
#
_cell.length_a   1.000
_cell.length_b   1.000
_cell.length_c   1.000
_cell.angle_alpha   90.00
_cell.angle_beta   90.00
_cell.angle_gamma   90.00
#
_symmetry.space_group_name_H-M   'P 1'
#
loop_
_entity.id
_entity.type
_entity.pdbx_description
1 polymer ?
#
loop_
_entity_poly.entity_id
_entity_poly.type
_entity_poly.pdbx_seq_one_letter_code
_entity_poly.pdbx_strand_id
1 'polypeptide(L)'
;MRAKIFTLALCALFLMPLILRAEEVEIQLLEVVSMTPLPGDNPLDDNSNPPVNPTRPTDFRATINGRALSITKQEASIPSAQAVVVNATTGSVVVNEVFTESMQEQIPDAGAYILNILTASGALTGQFMVQ
;
A
#
# COMPACT_ATOMS: atom_id res chain seq x y z
N MET A 1 12.09 15.60 46.63
CA MET A 1 13.07 15.45 45.56
C MET A 1 12.96 14.12 44.86
N ARG A 2 13.03 13.08 45.61
CA ARG A 2 12.95 11.76 44.98
C ARG A 2 11.61 11.51 44.35
N ALA A 3 10.56 12.03 44.92
CA ALA A 3 9.24 11.87 44.37
C ALA A 3 9.14 12.50 42.98
N LYS A 4 9.85 13.60 42.80
CA LYS A 4 9.85 14.26 41.50
C LYS A 4 10.54 13.44 40.46
N ILE A 5 11.61 12.79 40.86
CA ILE A 5 12.34 11.93 39.94
C ILE A 5 11.50 10.75 39.51
N PHE A 6 10.80 10.19 40.43
CA PHE A 6 9.88 9.09 40.14
C PHE A 6 8.81 9.52 39.19
N THR A 7 8.27 10.69 39.41
CA THR A 7 7.21 11.19 38.55
C THR A 7 7.70 11.37 37.13
N LEU A 8 8.89 11.87 36.97
CA LEU A 8 9.46 12.05 35.65
C LEU A 8 9.70 10.73 34.95
N ALA A 9 10.19 9.75 35.69
CA ALA A 9 10.40 8.44 35.13
C ALA A 9 9.10 7.82 34.68
N LEU A 10 8.06 8.01 35.46
CA LEU A 10 6.77 7.47 35.12
C LEU A 10 6.22 8.13 33.86
N CYS A 11 6.37 9.42 33.76
CA CYS A 11 5.92 10.12 32.58
C CYS A 11 6.64 9.64 31.32
N ALA A 12 7.93 9.41 31.47
CA ALA A 12 8.70 8.90 30.35
C ALA A 12 8.19 7.54 29.89
N LEU A 13 7.84 6.71 30.83
CA LEU A 13 7.28 5.40 30.50
C LEU A 13 5.96 5.51 29.79
N PHE A 14 5.14 6.44 30.18
CA PHE A 14 3.87 6.64 29.48
C PHE A 14 4.05 7.20 28.09
N LEU A 15 5.03 8.04 27.91
CA LEU A 15 5.27 8.61 26.61
C LEU A 15 5.80 7.61 25.61
N MET A 16 6.56 6.64 26.08
CA MET A 16 7.09 5.62 25.20
C MET A 16 6.04 4.89 24.40
N PRO A 17 4.98 4.40 25.00
CA PRO A 17 3.93 3.75 24.23
C PRO A 17 3.28 4.67 23.22
N LEU A 18 3.20 5.95 23.52
CA LEU A 18 2.63 6.89 22.57
C LEU A 18 3.51 7.06 21.36
N ILE A 19 4.80 7.10 21.57
CA ILE A 19 5.74 7.20 20.46
C ILE A 19 5.70 5.93 19.62
N LEU A 20 5.60 4.80 20.27
CA LEU A 20 5.54 3.53 19.58
C LEU A 20 4.23 3.33 18.86
N ARG A 21 3.30 4.21 19.07
CA ARG A 21 2.01 4.08 18.42
C ARG A 21 2.00 4.45 16.97
N ALA A 22 3.08 4.95 16.45
CA ALA A 22 3.19 5.05 15.02
C ALA A 22 3.25 3.62 14.50
N GLU A 23 2.14 2.94 14.60
CA GLU A 23 2.06 1.56 14.23
C GLU A 23 2.03 1.41 12.73
N GLU A 24 2.63 0.34 12.31
CA GLU A 24 2.52 -0.08 10.94
C GLU A 24 1.09 -0.54 10.70
N VAL A 25 0.44 0.08 9.76
CA VAL A 25 -0.92 -0.27 9.39
C VAL A 25 -0.87 -0.91 8.02
N GLU A 26 -1.47 -2.07 7.92
CA GLU A 26 -1.52 -2.76 6.65
C GLU A 26 -2.57 -2.13 5.75
N ILE A 27 -2.19 -1.87 4.52
CA ILE A 27 -3.10 -1.30 3.53
C ILE A 27 -3.81 -2.45 2.85
N GLN A 28 -5.13 -2.40 2.87
CA GLN A 28 -5.95 -3.41 2.23
C GLN A 28 -5.88 -3.24 0.72
N LEU A 29 -5.36 -4.24 0.07
CA LEU A 29 -5.25 -4.23 -1.38
C LEU A 29 -6.40 -5.00 -1.98
N LEU A 30 -6.96 -4.44 -3.03
CA LEU A 30 -8.07 -5.05 -3.73
C LEU A 30 -7.70 -5.21 -5.18
N GLU A 31 -8.15 -6.30 -5.75
CA GLU A 31 -7.93 -6.56 -7.15
C GLU A 31 -8.76 -5.61 -8.00
N VAL A 32 -8.12 -4.98 -8.95
CA VAL A 32 -8.83 -4.13 -9.89
C VAL A 32 -9.30 -5.02 -11.02
N VAL A 33 -10.57 -5.28 -11.03
CA VAL A 33 -11.17 -6.07 -12.08
C VAL A 33 -11.45 -5.14 -13.23
N SER A 34 -10.94 -5.47 -14.37
CA SER A 34 -11.25 -4.72 -15.57
C SER A 34 -12.73 -4.86 -15.81
N MET A 35 -13.42 -3.79 -15.61
CA MET A 35 -14.83 -3.83 -15.55
C MET A 35 -15.50 -3.79 -16.86
N THR A 36 -14.83 -3.78 -17.90
CA THR A 36 -15.52 -3.63 -19.12
C THR A 36 -15.26 -4.77 -20.00
N PRO A 37 -15.92 -5.81 -19.78
CA PRO A 37 -16.16 -6.64 -20.91
C PRO A 37 -16.94 -5.77 -21.85
N LEU A 38 -16.36 -5.47 -22.93
CA LEU A 38 -17.10 -4.81 -23.96
C LEU A 38 -18.33 -5.64 -24.20
N PRO A 39 -19.43 -4.96 -24.41
CA PRO A 39 -20.66 -5.71 -24.65
C PRO A 39 -20.56 -6.68 -25.77
N GLY A 40 -19.63 -6.49 -26.62
CA GLY A 40 -19.49 -7.42 -27.70
C GLY A 40 -18.60 -8.57 -27.41
N ASP A 41 -18.09 -8.58 -26.23
CA ASP A 41 -17.18 -9.63 -25.89
C ASP A 41 -17.88 -10.92 -25.89
N ASN A 42 -17.44 -11.70 -26.74
CA ASN A 42 -18.02 -12.95 -26.91
C ASN A 42 -17.54 -13.87 -25.82
N PRO A 43 -18.41 -14.56 -25.18
CA PRO A 43 -17.97 -15.53 -24.20
C PRO A 43 -16.99 -16.52 -24.77
N LEU A 44 -16.97 -16.64 -26.04
CA LEU A 44 -16.02 -17.52 -26.68
C LEU A 44 -14.60 -17.08 -26.49
N ASP A 45 -14.43 -15.84 -26.24
CA ASP A 45 -13.11 -15.32 -26.00
C ASP A 45 -12.54 -15.85 -24.73
N ASP A 46 -13.35 -16.44 -23.94
CA ASP A 46 -12.87 -17.09 -22.76
C ASP A 46 -11.83 -18.12 -23.08
N ASN A 47 -11.90 -18.60 -24.26
CA ASN A 47 -10.90 -19.53 -24.69
C ASN A 47 -9.59 -18.88 -24.93
N SER A 48 -9.58 -17.61 -24.98
CA SER A 48 -8.38 -16.89 -25.23
C SER A 48 -7.53 -16.79 -23.99
N ASN A 49 -7.65 -17.67 -23.10
CA ASN A 49 -6.71 -17.76 -22.01
C ASN A 49 -6.53 -16.51 -21.25
N PRO A 50 -7.33 -16.32 -20.25
CA PRO A 50 -7.01 -15.28 -19.30
C PRO A 50 -5.61 -15.50 -18.79
N PRO A 51 -4.92 -14.46 -18.40
CA PRO A 51 -3.58 -14.61 -17.87
C PRO A 51 -3.62 -15.67 -16.79
N VAL A 52 -2.69 -16.57 -16.88
CA VAL A 52 -2.68 -17.71 -16.02
C VAL A 52 -2.49 -17.32 -14.58
N ASN A 53 -1.78 -16.24 -14.34
CA ASN A 53 -1.50 -15.77 -13.00
C ASN A 53 -1.93 -14.33 -12.83
N PRO A 54 -3.23 -14.12 -12.61
CA PRO A 54 -3.67 -12.76 -12.35
C PRO A 54 -3.07 -12.25 -11.05
N THR A 55 -2.84 -10.98 -10.98
CA THR A 55 -2.32 -10.36 -9.77
C THR A 55 -3.36 -10.45 -8.67
N ARG A 56 -2.94 -10.92 -7.52
CA ARG A 56 -3.83 -11.10 -6.37
C ARG A 56 -3.42 -10.17 -5.24
N PRO A 57 -4.35 -9.81 -4.37
CA PRO A 57 -4.00 -8.96 -3.23
C PRO A 57 -2.90 -9.56 -2.37
N THR A 58 -2.83 -10.88 -2.27
CA THR A 58 -1.80 -11.54 -1.47
C THR A 58 -0.42 -11.57 -2.12
N ASP A 59 -0.33 -11.14 -3.36
CA ASP A 59 0.97 -11.10 -4.05
C ASP A 59 1.84 -9.95 -3.55
N PHE A 60 1.26 -9.01 -2.85
CA PHE A 60 1.96 -7.85 -2.32
C PHE A 60 1.49 -7.56 -0.91
N ARG A 61 2.37 -6.97 -0.14
CA ARG A 61 2.02 -6.46 1.16
C ARG A 61 2.42 -4.99 1.21
N ALA A 62 1.46 -4.14 1.51
CA ALA A 62 1.70 -2.71 1.62
C ALA A 62 1.36 -2.26 3.03
N THR A 63 2.21 -1.44 3.60
CA THR A 63 2.00 -0.91 4.94
C THR A 63 2.34 0.57 4.98
N ILE A 64 1.73 1.27 5.90
CA ILE A 64 2.05 2.65 6.17
C ILE A 64 2.35 2.78 7.65
N ASN A 65 3.47 3.39 7.95
CA ASN A 65 3.90 3.64 9.31
C ASN A 65 4.21 5.12 9.41
N GLY A 66 3.28 5.88 9.98
CA GLY A 66 3.39 7.32 9.93
C GLY A 66 3.29 7.80 8.49
N ARG A 67 4.40 8.25 7.95
CA ARG A 67 4.48 8.67 6.55
C ARG A 67 5.30 7.72 5.69
N ALA A 68 5.81 6.66 6.27
CA ALA A 68 6.66 5.72 5.55
C ALA A 68 5.79 4.63 4.92
N LEU A 69 5.71 4.66 3.62
CA LEU A 69 5.02 3.64 2.85
C LEU A 69 6.01 2.56 2.48
N SER A 70 5.65 1.32 2.75
CA SER A 70 6.47 0.16 2.39
C SER A 70 5.64 -0.82 1.58
N ILE A 71 6.17 -1.30 0.50
CA ILE A 71 5.51 -2.30 -0.33
C ILE A 71 6.49 -3.42 -0.59
N THR A 72 6.06 -4.64 -0.33
CA THR A 72 6.88 -5.83 -0.54
C THR A 72 6.16 -6.78 -1.47
N LYS A 73 6.88 -7.26 -2.45
CA LYS A 73 6.37 -8.28 -3.36
C LYS A 73 6.53 -9.64 -2.68
N GLN A 74 5.45 -10.39 -2.61
CA GLN A 74 5.47 -11.69 -1.95
C GLN A 74 5.41 -12.85 -2.94
N GLU A 75 5.16 -12.57 -4.19
CA GLU A 75 5.10 -13.61 -5.21
C GLU A 75 6.30 -13.52 -6.12
N ALA A 76 7.14 -14.54 -6.08
CA ALA A 76 8.40 -14.52 -6.82
C ALA A 76 8.21 -14.57 -8.32
N SER A 77 7.08 -15.06 -8.78
CA SER A 77 6.84 -15.16 -10.22
C SER A 77 6.57 -13.81 -10.86
N ILE A 78 6.32 -12.80 -10.08
CA ILE A 78 6.11 -11.45 -10.60
C ILE A 78 7.48 -10.77 -10.70
N PRO A 79 7.94 -10.43 -11.91
CA PRO A 79 9.29 -9.89 -12.03
C PRO A 79 9.42 -8.46 -11.52
N SER A 80 8.41 -7.66 -11.71
CA SER A 80 8.44 -6.28 -11.25
C SER A 80 7.04 -5.72 -11.15
N ALA A 81 6.94 -4.60 -10.46
CA ALA A 81 5.66 -3.91 -10.30
C ALA A 81 5.92 -2.41 -10.25
N GLN A 82 4.89 -1.66 -10.55
CA GLN A 82 4.93 -0.21 -10.47
C GLN A 82 3.98 0.24 -9.39
N ALA A 83 4.46 1.06 -8.48
CA ALA A 83 3.63 1.63 -7.43
C ALA A 83 3.34 3.08 -7.76
N VAL A 84 2.08 3.43 -7.78
CA VAL A 84 1.64 4.80 -8.02
C VAL A 84 0.76 5.21 -6.85
N VAL A 85 1.12 6.29 -6.20
CA VAL A 85 0.33 6.82 -5.09
C VAL A 85 -0.20 8.18 -5.49
N VAL A 86 -1.49 8.33 -5.32
CA VAL A 86 -2.19 9.54 -5.72
C VAL A 86 -2.87 10.13 -4.51
N ASN A 87 -2.74 11.44 -4.35
CA ASN A 87 -3.49 12.15 -3.33
C ASN A 87 -4.96 12.12 -3.71
N ALA A 88 -5.78 11.54 -2.85
CA ALA A 88 -7.19 11.35 -3.19
C ALA A 88 -7.96 12.66 -3.29
N THR A 89 -7.47 13.71 -2.65
CA THR A 89 -8.14 15.01 -2.67
C THR A 89 -7.76 15.83 -3.90
N THR A 90 -6.48 15.82 -4.24
CA THR A 90 -5.99 16.69 -5.32
C THR A 90 -5.77 15.98 -6.63
N GLY A 91 -5.66 14.66 -6.60
CA GLY A 91 -5.34 13.90 -7.80
C GLY A 91 -3.86 13.90 -8.15
N SER A 92 -3.04 14.52 -7.33
CA SER A 92 -1.60 14.59 -7.61
C SER A 92 -0.92 13.26 -7.36
N VAL A 93 -0.05 12.89 -8.27
CA VAL A 93 0.78 11.70 -8.08
C VAL A 93 1.95 12.08 -7.19
N VAL A 94 2.07 11.39 -6.06
CA VAL A 94 3.16 11.65 -5.11
C VAL A 94 4.23 10.57 -5.13
N VAL A 95 3.91 9.38 -5.62
CA VAL A 95 4.87 8.30 -5.77
C VAL A 95 4.60 7.62 -7.11
N ASN A 96 5.66 7.35 -7.84
CA ASN A 96 5.57 6.61 -9.08
C ASN A 96 6.90 5.90 -9.27
N GLU A 97 6.94 4.64 -8.90
CA GLU A 97 8.18 3.91 -8.84
C GLU A 97 8.02 2.47 -9.28
N VAL A 98 9.01 1.97 -9.97
CA VAL A 98 9.06 0.56 -10.35
C VAL A 98 10.00 -0.16 -9.40
N PHE A 99 9.57 -1.30 -8.89
CA PHE A 99 10.39 -2.07 -7.97
C PHE A 99 10.34 -3.55 -8.33
N THR A 100 11.34 -4.28 -7.90
CA THR A 100 11.44 -5.70 -8.19
C THR A 100 11.17 -6.58 -6.97
N GLU A 101 11.48 -6.10 -5.79
CA GLU A 101 11.24 -6.87 -4.57
C GLU A 101 10.49 -6.07 -3.54
N SER A 102 10.94 -4.88 -3.28
CA SER A 102 10.29 -4.01 -2.30
C SER A 102 10.64 -2.57 -2.57
N MET A 103 9.87 -1.68 -1.96
CA MET A 103 10.15 -0.26 -2.04
C MET A 103 9.71 0.42 -0.76
N GLN A 104 10.30 1.56 -0.49
CA GLN A 104 9.90 2.42 0.61
C GLN A 104 9.93 3.85 0.12
N GLU A 105 8.91 4.60 0.50
CA GLU A 105 8.81 6.01 0.14
C GLU A 105 8.19 6.79 1.27
N GLN A 106 8.61 8.03 1.39
CA GLN A 106 8.00 8.94 2.36
C GLN A 106 6.88 9.69 1.69
N ILE A 107 5.72 9.67 2.30
CA ILE A 107 4.58 10.44 1.81
C ILE A 107 4.72 11.87 2.34
N PRO A 108 4.69 12.87 1.47
CA PRO A 108 5.06 14.23 1.89
C PRO A 108 4.08 14.89 2.85
N ASP A 109 2.80 14.64 2.69
CA ASP A 109 1.79 15.36 3.45
C ASP A 109 0.77 14.44 4.06
N ALA A 110 0.11 14.92 5.08
CA ALA A 110 -1.01 14.20 5.67
C ALA A 110 -2.19 14.22 4.70
N GLY A 111 -3.05 13.23 4.80
CA GLY A 111 -4.24 13.17 4.00
C GLY A 111 -4.60 11.77 3.56
N ALA A 112 -5.54 11.69 2.66
CA ALA A 112 -6.01 10.43 2.10
C ALA A 112 -5.32 10.16 0.77
N TYR A 113 -4.93 8.91 0.58
CA TYR A 113 -4.19 8.51 -0.61
C TYR A 113 -4.72 7.21 -1.17
N ILE A 114 -4.49 7.05 -2.45
CA ILE A 114 -4.82 5.82 -3.16
C ILE A 114 -3.52 5.24 -3.69
N LEU A 115 -3.29 3.98 -3.35
CA LEU A 115 -2.14 3.24 -3.84
C LEU A 115 -2.60 2.32 -4.96
N ASN A 116 -1.89 2.36 -6.06
CA ASN A 116 -2.11 1.42 -7.16
C ASN A 116 -0.83 0.67 -7.41
N ILE A 117 -0.93 -0.64 -7.50
CA ILE A 117 0.20 -1.50 -7.83
C ILE A 117 -0.10 -2.15 -9.17
N LEU A 118 0.74 -1.87 -10.14
CA LEU A 118 0.52 -2.32 -11.51
C LEU A 118 1.54 -3.38 -11.86
N THR A 119 1.07 -4.46 -12.42
CA THR A 119 1.93 -5.52 -12.92
C THR A 119 1.54 -5.85 -14.35
N ALA A 120 2.32 -6.71 -14.99
CA ALA A 120 1.99 -7.14 -16.35
C ALA A 120 0.67 -7.93 -16.37
N SER A 121 0.29 -8.53 -15.27
CA SER A 121 -0.90 -9.38 -15.24
C SER A 121 -2.11 -8.74 -14.58
N GLY A 122 -1.99 -7.53 -14.05
CA GLY A 122 -3.15 -6.90 -13.44
C GLY A 122 -2.76 -5.73 -12.55
N ALA A 123 -3.70 -5.30 -11.75
CA ALA A 123 -3.52 -4.16 -10.88
C ALA A 123 -4.21 -4.39 -9.55
N LEU A 124 -3.65 -3.81 -8.52
CA LEU A 124 -4.24 -3.78 -7.19
C LEU A 124 -4.41 -2.34 -6.78
N THR A 125 -5.41 -2.07 -5.97
CA THR A 125 -5.65 -0.74 -5.44
C THR A 125 -5.93 -0.82 -3.95
N GLY A 126 -5.52 0.22 -3.24
CA GLY A 126 -5.79 0.33 -1.82
C GLY A 126 -5.85 1.77 -1.41
N GLN A 127 -6.45 2.02 -0.28
CA GLN A 127 -6.55 3.38 0.26
C GLN A 127 -5.89 3.42 1.62
N PHE A 128 -5.26 4.52 1.92
CA PHE A 128 -4.66 4.71 3.22
C PHE A 128 -4.66 6.18 3.61
N MET A 129 -4.51 6.39 4.90
CA MET A 129 -4.49 7.73 5.46
C MET A 129 -3.13 8.00 6.08
N VAL A 130 -2.66 9.22 5.90
CA VAL A 130 -1.46 9.70 6.57
C VAL A 130 -1.89 10.79 7.53
N GLN A 131 -1.50 10.63 8.76
CA GLN A 131 -1.91 11.56 9.82
C GLN A 131 -1.01 12.78 9.90
#